data_27d1bf410f5fabbc46d6aedb6b4c09fe
#
_entry.id   27d1bf410f5fabbc46d6aedb6b4c09fe
#
_cell.length_a   1.000
_cell.length_b   1.000
_cell.length_c   1.000
_cell.angle_alpha   90.00
_cell.angle_beta   90.00
_cell.angle_gamma   90.00
#
_symmetry.space_group_name_H-M   'P 1'
#
loop_
_entity.id
_entity.type
_entity.pdbx_description
1 polymer ?
#
loop_
_entity_poly.entity_id
_entity_poly.type
_entity_poly.pdbx_seq_one_letter_code
_entity_poly.pdbx_strand_id
1 'polypeptide(L)'
;MIKSHDKRPLKICLLTYRGNPTCGGQGVYIKHLSKALADLGHKVDVISGPPYPQLDSKVKLHKLPSLDLYNPEHSFHVKKIRDLIHPLNMYEFLNMCAGSFPEPFTFGERAYRYLLKNKMSFDVVHDNQCLAYGIGKIASELFPTVATIHHPITVDRREEFKAAKSIYQRFKISRWYTFIKMQVKVAQSLSYIVTVSEFTKKDIAQEFSIDENKFRVVHNGINNEYFYPAQNGTRPDNSIIVTNSADIPLKGLNYLLEALAEIRKKQFVKLTVIGEPKKKGIIEKLVAKLKIGDIVNFTGRIANEDFAGYYAKATIAVVPSLYEGFGIPAVEAMACGVPLITTSGGALPEVVGDAGIIVPPADASALAGAITYLFNNPDERKKYAKAGLERVKSVFSWPKAAQEVVDIYREAIDGHRRLS
;
A
#
# COMPACT_ATOMS: atom_id res chain seq x y z
N MET A 1 -24.81 -22.10 12.55
CA MET A 1 -23.91 -22.87 13.43
C MET A 1 -22.49 -22.68 12.92
N ILE A 2 -21.68 -21.86 13.58
CA ILE A 2 -20.25 -21.68 13.27
C ILE A 2 -19.57 -22.98 13.72
N LYS A 3 -19.15 -23.81 12.76
CA LYS A 3 -18.34 -25.02 13.04
C LYS A 3 -17.08 -24.55 13.77
N SER A 4 -16.76 -25.21 14.91
CA SER A 4 -15.50 -25.00 15.61
C SER A 4 -14.37 -25.32 14.65
N HIS A 5 -13.74 -24.28 14.06
CA HIS A 5 -12.58 -24.48 13.22
C HIS A 5 -11.46 -25.12 14.01
N ASP A 6 -10.81 -26.11 13.42
CA ASP A 6 -9.62 -26.75 13.92
C ASP A 6 -8.58 -25.68 14.33
N LYS A 7 -8.31 -25.57 15.64
CA LYS A 7 -7.40 -24.54 16.20
C LYS A 7 -5.92 -24.87 16.00
N ARG A 8 -5.59 -25.92 15.25
CA ARG A 8 -4.19 -26.30 15.03
C ARG A 8 -3.40 -25.19 14.31
N PRO A 9 -2.09 -25.07 14.60
CA PRO A 9 -1.19 -24.20 13.86
C PRO A 9 -1.16 -24.58 12.37
N LEU A 10 -1.26 -23.59 11.49
CA LEU A 10 -1.16 -23.76 10.05
C LEU A 10 0.29 -23.61 9.59
N LYS A 11 0.64 -24.28 8.49
CA LYS A 11 1.84 -24.02 7.70
C LYS A 11 1.47 -23.11 6.54
N ILE A 12 1.91 -21.86 6.59
CA ILE A 12 1.50 -20.80 5.67
C ILE A 12 2.69 -20.42 4.78
N CYS A 13 2.46 -20.32 3.48
CA CYS A 13 3.42 -19.78 2.53
C CYS A 13 2.93 -18.43 1.99
N LEU A 14 3.64 -17.35 2.27
CA LEU A 14 3.36 -16.04 1.69
C LEU A 14 4.26 -15.80 0.47
N LEU A 15 3.69 -15.31 -0.62
CA LEU A 15 4.41 -15.01 -1.85
C LEU A 15 4.43 -13.51 -2.10
N THR A 16 5.60 -12.96 -2.44
CA THR A 16 5.73 -11.56 -2.88
C THR A 16 6.80 -11.43 -3.95
N TYR A 17 6.44 -10.86 -5.10
CA TYR A 17 7.42 -10.70 -6.18
C TYR A 17 8.44 -9.60 -5.88
N ARG A 18 8.11 -8.65 -5.03
CA ARG A 18 9.00 -7.60 -4.50
C ARG A 18 8.72 -7.36 -3.03
N GLY A 19 9.73 -7.51 -2.20
CA GLY A 19 9.62 -7.33 -0.75
C GLY A 19 10.36 -6.10 -0.23
N ASN A 20 10.40 -4.98 -0.98
CA ASN A 20 11.14 -3.79 -0.56
C ASN A 20 10.79 -3.40 0.89
N PRO A 21 11.78 -3.42 1.82
CA PRO A 21 11.50 -3.20 3.23
C PRO A 21 11.21 -1.74 3.60
N THR A 22 11.58 -0.79 2.73
CA THR A 22 11.58 0.64 3.04
C THR A 22 10.66 1.46 2.14
N CYS A 23 10.13 0.88 1.05
CA CYS A 23 9.34 1.61 0.07
C CYS A 23 8.31 0.68 -0.58
N GLY A 24 7.09 1.18 -0.73
CA GLY A 24 5.99 0.43 -1.34
C GLY A 24 5.22 -0.44 -0.33
N GLY A 25 3.89 -0.42 -0.42
CA GLY A 25 2.99 -1.08 0.54
C GLY A 25 3.18 -2.59 0.66
N GLN A 26 3.58 -3.28 -0.43
CA GLN A 26 3.66 -4.75 -0.46
C GLN A 26 4.71 -5.33 0.48
N GLY A 27 5.93 -4.75 0.52
CA GLY A 27 6.99 -5.23 1.41
C GLY A 27 6.68 -4.99 2.88
N VAL A 28 6.10 -3.84 3.20
CA VAL A 28 5.64 -3.50 4.55
C VAL A 28 4.51 -4.43 5.00
N TYR A 29 3.54 -4.69 4.12
CA TYR A 29 2.44 -5.61 4.37
C TYR A 29 2.96 -7.02 4.72
N ILE A 30 3.83 -7.59 3.88
CA ILE A 30 4.41 -8.93 4.11
C ILE A 30 5.19 -8.98 5.43
N LYS A 31 5.99 -7.96 5.74
CA LYS A 31 6.74 -7.88 7.00
C LYS A 31 5.83 -8.01 8.21
N HIS A 32 4.78 -7.21 8.26
CA HIS A 32 3.91 -7.14 9.42
C HIS A 32 2.91 -8.30 9.49
N LEU A 33 2.32 -8.71 8.37
CA LEU A 33 1.41 -9.85 8.34
C LEU A 33 2.15 -11.14 8.72
N SER A 34 3.33 -11.40 8.15
CA SER A 34 4.10 -12.62 8.45
C SER A 34 4.48 -12.70 9.91
N LYS A 35 4.90 -11.57 10.52
CA LYS A 35 5.20 -11.48 11.95
C LYS A 35 3.95 -11.78 12.78
N ALA A 36 2.83 -11.12 12.49
CA ALA A 36 1.60 -11.29 13.25
C ALA A 36 1.05 -12.73 13.17
N LEU A 37 1.14 -13.38 12.00
CA LEU A 37 0.79 -14.79 11.82
C LEU A 37 1.71 -15.71 12.63
N ALA A 38 3.02 -15.43 12.66
CA ALA A 38 3.96 -16.20 13.48
C ALA A 38 3.74 -15.98 14.99
N ASP A 39 3.38 -14.78 15.40
CA ASP A 39 3.03 -14.45 16.80
C ASP A 39 1.72 -15.13 17.25
N LEU A 40 0.80 -15.45 16.32
CA LEU A 40 -0.37 -16.30 16.58
C LEU A 40 -0.04 -17.80 16.66
N GLY A 41 1.24 -18.19 16.51
CA GLY A 41 1.71 -19.56 16.62
C GLY A 41 1.70 -20.37 15.32
N HIS A 42 1.47 -19.74 14.16
CA HIS A 42 1.54 -20.40 12.86
C HIS A 42 2.98 -20.53 12.37
N LYS A 43 3.26 -21.53 11.54
CA LYS A 43 4.54 -21.69 10.82
C LYS A 43 4.47 -20.90 9.52
N VAL A 44 5.30 -19.86 9.38
CA VAL A 44 5.23 -18.93 8.25
C VAL A 44 6.53 -18.96 7.46
N ASP A 45 6.42 -19.31 6.19
CA ASP A 45 7.46 -19.20 5.20
C ASP A 45 7.11 -18.06 4.22
N VAL A 46 8.10 -17.27 3.83
CA VAL A 46 7.94 -16.22 2.79
C VAL A 46 8.83 -16.58 1.62
N ILE A 47 8.26 -16.68 0.43
CA ILE A 47 8.99 -16.81 -0.83
C ILE A 47 8.98 -15.45 -1.51
N SER A 48 10.15 -14.86 -1.74
CA SER A 48 10.28 -13.50 -2.29
C SER A 48 11.25 -13.41 -3.45
N GLY A 49 10.89 -12.57 -4.43
CA GLY A 49 11.83 -11.98 -5.38
C GLY A 49 12.54 -10.75 -4.78
N PRO A 50 13.64 -10.28 -5.41
CA PRO A 50 14.33 -9.06 -4.99
C PRO A 50 13.52 -7.78 -5.32
N PRO A 51 13.72 -6.68 -4.57
CA PRO A 51 14.48 -6.61 -3.33
C PRO A 51 13.80 -7.41 -2.20
N TYR A 52 14.60 -8.12 -1.41
CA TYR A 52 14.07 -9.04 -0.41
C TYR A 52 13.56 -8.32 0.84
N PRO A 53 12.46 -8.79 1.47
CA PRO A 53 11.93 -8.19 2.69
C PRO A 53 12.84 -8.46 3.90
N GLN A 54 12.81 -7.54 4.85
CA GLN A 54 13.34 -7.74 6.19
C GLN A 54 12.25 -8.32 7.07
N LEU A 55 12.39 -9.58 7.47
CA LEU A 55 11.39 -10.32 8.22
C LEU A 55 11.81 -10.56 9.67
N ASP A 56 10.83 -10.84 10.53
CA ASP A 56 11.07 -11.32 11.88
C ASP A 56 11.82 -12.66 11.87
N SER A 57 12.62 -12.92 12.91
CA SER A 57 13.42 -14.15 13.03
C SER A 57 12.61 -15.44 13.10
N LYS A 58 11.33 -15.36 13.48
CA LYS A 58 10.39 -16.50 13.49
C LYS A 58 9.91 -16.89 12.09
N VAL A 59 10.14 -16.06 11.07
CA VAL A 59 9.65 -16.23 9.70
C VAL A 59 10.78 -16.68 8.79
N LYS A 60 10.59 -17.79 8.08
CA LYS A 60 11.60 -18.33 7.16
C LYS A 60 11.51 -17.67 5.80
N LEU A 61 12.59 -17.05 5.32
CA LEU A 61 12.69 -16.43 4.00
C LEU A 61 13.32 -17.37 2.97
N HIS A 62 12.61 -17.61 1.86
CA HIS A 62 13.12 -18.28 0.67
C HIS A 62 13.33 -17.25 -0.43
N LYS A 63 14.58 -17.03 -0.83
CA LYS A 63 14.96 -16.05 -1.84
C LYS A 63 14.91 -16.68 -3.23
N LEU A 64 14.08 -16.15 -4.12
CA LEU A 64 14.06 -16.50 -5.54
C LEU A 64 14.84 -15.45 -6.32
N PRO A 65 16.03 -15.78 -6.85
CA PRO A 65 16.81 -14.82 -7.59
C PRO A 65 16.15 -14.44 -8.92
N SER A 66 16.25 -13.17 -9.29
CA SER A 66 15.91 -12.62 -10.61
C SER A 66 16.97 -11.62 -11.03
N LEU A 67 16.82 -10.99 -12.19
CA LEU A 67 17.75 -9.96 -12.66
C LEU A 67 17.64 -8.65 -11.87
N ASP A 68 16.51 -8.42 -11.18
CA ASP A 68 16.23 -7.19 -10.40
C ASP A 68 16.42 -5.90 -11.25
N LEU A 69 15.93 -5.93 -12.49
CA LEU A 69 16.18 -4.89 -13.50
C LEU A 69 15.57 -3.53 -13.18
N TYR A 70 14.58 -3.49 -12.29
CA TYR A 70 13.87 -2.26 -11.89
C TYR A 70 14.29 -1.77 -10.50
N ASN A 71 15.44 -2.20 -10.01
CA ASN A 71 16.01 -1.68 -8.78
C ASN A 71 16.49 -0.24 -9.00
N PRO A 72 16.04 0.75 -8.20
CA PRO A 72 16.45 2.14 -8.36
C PRO A 72 17.97 2.39 -8.28
N GLU A 73 18.68 1.56 -7.49
CA GLU A 73 20.14 1.69 -7.31
C GLU A 73 20.92 1.13 -8.50
N HIS A 74 20.34 0.17 -9.24
CA HIS A 74 21.01 -0.57 -10.30
C HIS A 74 20.12 -0.77 -11.52
N SER A 75 19.25 0.18 -11.83
CA SER A 75 18.28 0.07 -12.93
C SER A 75 18.96 -0.36 -14.25
N PHE A 76 18.34 -1.34 -14.92
CA PHE A 76 18.75 -1.86 -16.23
C PHE A 76 20.14 -2.53 -16.27
N HIS A 77 20.75 -2.84 -15.12
CA HIS A 77 22.06 -3.45 -15.07
C HIS A 77 22.00 -4.98 -14.93
N VAL A 78 22.46 -5.70 -15.94
CA VAL A 78 22.70 -7.15 -15.87
C VAL A 78 24.07 -7.38 -15.27
N LYS A 79 24.13 -7.91 -14.05
CA LYS A 79 25.39 -8.11 -13.30
C LYS A 79 26.39 -9.02 -14.03
N LYS A 80 25.88 -10.09 -14.67
CA LYS A 80 26.71 -11.04 -15.43
C LYS A 80 25.98 -11.52 -16.66
N ILE A 81 26.59 -11.50 -17.83
CA ILE A 81 25.98 -11.96 -19.10
C ILE A 81 25.51 -13.42 -19.00
N ARG A 82 26.22 -14.26 -18.25
CA ARG A 82 25.82 -15.65 -18.00
C ARG A 82 24.44 -15.81 -17.33
N ASP A 83 24.01 -14.77 -16.59
CA ASP A 83 22.70 -14.82 -15.95
C ASP A 83 21.55 -14.82 -16.98
N LEU A 84 21.81 -14.33 -18.21
CA LEU A 84 20.86 -14.34 -19.31
C LEU A 84 20.65 -15.75 -19.92
N ILE A 85 21.52 -16.73 -19.63
CA ILE A 85 21.37 -18.11 -20.13
C ILE A 85 20.09 -18.75 -19.57
N HIS A 86 19.67 -18.35 -18.36
CA HIS A 86 18.43 -18.87 -17.79
C HIS A 86 17.20 -18.34 -18.55
N PRO A 87 16.29 -19.20 -19.06
CA PRO A 87 15.19 -18.78 -19.94
C PRO A 87 14.31 -17.67 -19.34
N LEU A 88 13.98 -17.72 -18.04
CA LEU A 88 13.18 -16.69 -17.40
C LEU A 88 13.93 -15.36 -17.28
N ASN A 89 15.25 -15.37 -17.09
CA ASN A 89 16.05 -14.16 -17.07
C ASN A 89 16.14 -13.52 -18.46
N MET A 90 16.33 -14.33 -19.50
CA MET A 90 16.31 -13.87 -20.89
C MET A 90 14.94 -13.26 -21.21
N TYR A 91 13.86 -13.91 -20.80
CA TYR A 91 12.50 -13.37 -20.97
C TYR A 91 12.33 -12.03 -20.25
N GLU A 92 12.81 -11.88 -18.99
CA GLU A 92 12.78 -10.61 -18.27
C GLU A 92 13.51 -9.51 -19.04
N PHE A 93 14.74 -9.79 -19.47
CA PHE A 93 15.58 -8.83 -20.17
C PHE A 93 14.95 -8.37 -21.48
N LEU A 94 14.50 -9.29 -22.33
CA LEU A 94 13.89 -8.95 -23.64
C LEU A 94 12.59 -8.14 -23.47
N ASN A 95 11.73 -8.53 -22.51
CA ASN A 95 10.49 -7.79 -22.26
C ASN A 95 10.74 -6.40 -21.65
N MET A 96 11.74 -6.26 -20.80
CA MET A 96 12.18 -4.95 -20.31
C MET A 96 12.66 -4.06 -21.46
N CYS A 97 13.52 -4.58 -22.33
CA CYS A 97 13.97 -3.85 -23.54
C CYS A 97 12.81 -3.43 -24.42
N ALA A 98 11.74 -4.23 -24.48
CA ALA A 98 10.50 -3.92 -25.16
C ALA A 98 9.55 -2.98 -24.39
N GLY A 99 9.95 -2.46 -23.23
CA GLY A 99 9.19 -1.52 -22.39
C GLY A 99 8.07 -2.13 -21.58
N SER A 100 8.07 -3.46 -21.34
CA SER A 100 7.09 -4.16 -20.51
C SER A 100 7.62 -4.37 -19.09
N PHE A 101 6.71 -4.73 -18.17
CA PHE A 101 7.05 -5.09 -16.78
C PHE A 101 6.81 -6.60 -16.55
N PRO A 102 7.82 -7.47 -16.80
CA PRO A 102 7.67 -8.93 -16.76
C PRO A 102 7.82 -9.56 -15.37
N GLU A 103 8.27 -8.82 -14.34
CA GLU A 103 8.60 -9.39 -13.02
C GLU A 103 7.46 -10.21 -12.38
N PRO A 104 6.19 -9.78 -12.39
CA PRO A 104 5.12 -10.59 -11.81
C PRO A 104 5.02 -11.99 -12.49
N PHE A 105 5.09 -12.03 -13.82
CA PHE A 105 5.02 -13.28 -14.59
C PHE A 105 6.16 -14.22 -14.22
N THR A 106 7.39 -13.73 -14.27
CA THR A 106 8.57 -14.58 -14.06
C THR A 106 8.71 -15.01 -12.60
N PHE A 107 8.32 -14.16 -11.65
CA PHE A 107 8.26 -14.54 -10.24
C PHE A 107 7.26 -15.68 -10.02
N GLY A 108 6.04 -15.55 -10.53
CA GLY A 108 5.02 -16.60 -10.37
C GLY A 108 5.47 -17.94 -10.92
N GLU A 109 6.11 -17.96 -12.10
CA GLU A 109 6.65 -19.18 -12.69
C GLU A 109 7.81 -19.76 -11.88
N ARG A 110 8.72 -18.91 -11.32
CA ARG A 110 9.77 -19.35 -10.40
C ARG A 110 9.20 -19.91 -9.11
N ALA A 111 8.18 -19.28 -8.54
CA ALA A 111 7.55 -19.72 -7.30
C ALA A 111 6.88 -21.10 -7.48
N TYR A 112 6.11 -21.27 -8.56
CA TYR A 112 5.49 -22.56 -8.89
C TYR A 112 6.54 -23.68 -9.02
N ARG A 113 7.58 -23.47 -9.84
CA ARG A 113 8.67 -24.46 -10.03
C ARG A 113 9.44 -24.73 -8.74
N TYR A 114 9.64 -23.71 -7.91
CA TYR A 114 10.33 -23.84 -6.62
C TYR A 114 9.54 -24.73 -5.66
N LEU A 115 8.24 -24.49 -5.52
CA LEU A 115 7.35 -25.28 -4.67
C LEU A 115 7.30 -26.74 -5.11
N LEU A 116 7.13 -26.96 -6.41
CA LEU A 116 7.07 -28.31 -7.00
C LEU A 116 8.39 -29.08 -6.82
N LYS A 117 9.52 -28.46 -7.18
CA LYS A 117 10.86 -29.09 -7.12
C LYS A 117 11.25 -29.48 -5.70
N ASN A 118 10.96 -28.62 -4.71
CA ASN A 118 11.37 -28.84 -3.33
C ASN A 118 10.35 -29.68 -2.54
N LYS A 119 9.28 -30.17 -3.18
CA LYS A 119 8.21 -30.96 -2.54
C LYS A 119 7.75 -30.31 -1.21
N MET A 120 7.65 -28.99 -1.20
CA MET A 120 7.24 -28.25 -0.01
C MET A 120 5.77 -28.56 0.30
N SER A 121 5.43 -28.60 1.57
CA SER A 121 4.07 -28.87 2.04
C SER A 121 3.59 -27.71 2.90
N PHE A 122 2.52 -27.06 2.47
CA PHE A 122 1.81 -25.99 3.17
C PHE A 122 0.33 -26.33 3.29
N ASP A 123 -0.33 -25.76 4.30
CA ASP A 123 -1.79 -25.84 4.41
C ASP A 123 -2.45 -24.83 3.47
N VAL A 124 -1.79 -23.68 3.23
CA VAL A 124 -2.29 -22.60 2.37
C VAL A 124 -1.14 -21.77 1.78
N VAL A 125 -1.34 -21.26 0.58
CA VAL A 125 -0.48 -20.28 -0.07
C VAL A 125 -1.22 -18.95 -0.17
N HIS A 126 -0.54 -17.86 0.15
CA HIS A 126 -1.10 -16.50 0.07
C HIS A 126 -0.25 -15.62 -0.85
N ASP A 127 -0.81 -15.23 -1.98
CA ASP A 127 -0.19 -14.34 -2.95
C ASP A 127 -0.41 -12.87 -2.60
N ASN A 128 0.65 -12.08 -2.51
CA ASN A 128 0.59 -10.65 -2.27
C ASN A 128 0.60 -9.87 -3.59
N GLN A 129 -0.55 -9.87 -4.26
CA GLN A 129 -0.84 -9.11 -5.50
C GLN A 129 0.14 -9.37 -6.67
N CYS A 130 0.75 -10.56 -6.74
CA CYS A 130 1.50 -10.96 -7.94
C CYS A 130 0.55 -11.34 -9.07
N LEU A 131 -0.43 -12.21 -8.78
CA LEU A 131 -1.51 -12.64 -9.68
C LEU A 131 -0.97 -13.13 -11.04
N ALA A 132 0.15 -13.86 -11.01
CA ALA A 132 0.77 -14.43 -12.21
C ALA A 132 0.19 -15.79 -12.57
N TYR A 133 0.37 -16.24 -13.81
CA TYR A 133 -0.08 -17.57 -14.24
C TYR A 133 0.48 -18.70 -13.36
N GLY A 134 1.72 -18.56 -12.87
CA GLY A 134 2.29 -19.52 -11.91
C GLY A 134 1.50 -19.59 -10.59
N ILE A 135 0.92 -18.46 -10.14
CA ILE A 135 0.02 -18.45 -8.97
C ILE A 135 -1.28 -19.19 -9.26
N GLY A 136 -1.85 -18.98 -10.46
CA GLY A 136 -3.01 -19.77 -10.92
C GLY A 136 -2.74 -21.30 -10.94
N LYS A 137 -1.54 -21.73 -11.39
CA LYS A 137 -1.12 -23.12 -11.34
C LYS A 137 -0.96 -23.63 -9.90
N ILE A 138 -0.37 -22.83 -9.00
CA ILE A 138 -0.29 -23.18 -7.57
C ILE A 138 -1.69 -23.45 -7.01
N ALA A 139 -2.64 -22.57 -7.32
CA ALA A 139 -4.02 -22.68 -6.84
C ALA A 139 -4.77 -23.90 -7.39
N SER A 140 -4.53 -24.26 -8.66
CA SER A 140 -5.24 -25.38 -9.31
C SER A 140 -4.60 -26.74 -9.08
N GLU A 141 -3.28 -26.80 -8.81
CA GLU A 141 -2.52 -28.05 -8.84
C GLU A 141 -1.87 -28.44 -7.50
N LEU A 142 -1.59 -27.44 -6.61
CA LEU A 142 -0.74 -27.71 -5.47
C LEU A 142 -1.40 -27.40 -4.12
N PHE A 143 -1.95 -26.19 -3.91
CA PHE A 143 -2.37 -25.74 -2.59
C PHE A 143 -3.61 -24.85 -2.65
N PRO A 144 -4.48 -24.90 -1.61
CA PRO A 144 -5.45 -23.84 -1.37
C PRO A 144 -4.75 -22.48 -1.42
N THR A 145 -5.26 -21.56 -2.25
CA THR A 145 -4.58 -20.28 -2.50
C THR A 145 -5.53 -19.12 -2.26
N VAL A 146 -5.04 -18.13 -1.50
CA VAL A 146 -5.67 -16.83 -1.25
C VAL A 146 -4.80 -15.76 -1.90
N ALA A 147 -5.36 -14.69 -2.42
CA ALA A 147 -4.58 -13.54 -2.87
C ALA A 147 -5.05 -12.25 -2.20
N THR A 148 -4.11 -11.40 -1.76
CA THR A 148 -4.44 -10.02 -1.39
C THR A 148 -4.27 -9.12 -2.60
N ILE A 149 -5.29 -8.27 -2.86
CA ILE A 149 -5.25 -7.21 -3.86
C ILE A 149 -5.45 -5.87 -3.14
N HIS A 150 -4.41 -5.04 -3.13
CA HIS A 150 -4.42 -3.78 -2.37
C HIS A 150 -5.16 -2.65 -3.09
N HIS A 151 -5.11 -2.63 -4.40
CA HIS A 151 -5.87 -1.73 -5.28
C HIS A 151 -5.83 -2.25 -6.73
N PRO A 152 -6.80 -1.86 -7.58
CA PRO A 152 -6.77 -2.26 -8.98
C PRO A 152 -5.75 -1.40 -9.75
N ILE A 153 -4.69 -2.03 -10.24
CA ILE A 153 -3.62 -1.37 -11.02
C ILE A 153 -4.13 -0.72 -12.32
N THR A 154 -5.35 -1.05 -12.73
CA THR A 154 -6.05 -0.41 -13.85
C THR A 154 -6.29 1.08 -13.62
N VAL A 155 -6.46 1.49 -12.36
CA VAL A 155 -6.61 2.90 -11.97
C VAL A 155 -5.33 3.67 -12.28
N ASP A 156 -4.16 3.15 -11.88
CA ASP A 156 -2.86 3.79 -12.17
C ASP A 156 -2.66 3.95 -13.67
N ARG A 157 -2.91 2.87 -14.44
CA ARG A 157 -2.84 2.91 -15.90
C ARG A 157 -3.76 3.97 -16.49
N ARG A 158 -4.99 4.09 -16.00
CA ARG A 158 -5.98 5.05 -16.49
C ARG A 158 -5.52 6.49 -16.25
N GLU A 159 -4.99 6.77 -15.07
CA GLU A 159 -4.50 8.11 -14.73
C GLU A 159 -3.23 8.47 -15.50
N GLU A 160 -2.29 7.54 -15.68
CA GLU A 160 -1.14 7.76 -16.53
C GLU A 160 -1.53 8.02 -18.01
N PHE A 161 -2.56 7.30 -18.51
CA PHE A 161 -3.09 7.56 -19.86
C PHE A 161 -3.69 8.96 -20.01
N LYS A 162 -4.42 9.44 -18.99
CA LYS A 162 -4.98 10.81 -18.97
C LYS A 162 -3.86 11.87 -18.97
N ALA A 163 -2.80 11.61 -18.21
CA ALA A 163 -1.65 12.52 -18.11
C ALA A 163 -0.73 12.50 -19.36
N ALA A 164 -0.87 11.50 -20.23
CA ALA A 164 0.00 11.32 -21.41
C ALA A 164 -0.26 12.39 -22.48
N LYS A 165 0.79 13.13 -22.82
CA LYS A 165 0.75 14.26 -23.77
C LYS A 165 1.02 13.85 -25.24
N SER A 166 1.46 12.60 -25.48
CA SER A 166 1.79 12.13 -26.83
C SER A 166 1.37 10.68 -27.07
N ILE A 167 1.19 10.30 -28.35
CA ILE A 167 0.92 8.92 -28.78
C ILE A 167 2.06 8.00 -28.33
N TYR A 168 3.30 8.46 -28.38
CA TYR A 168 4.45 7.68 -27.94
C TYR A 168 4.42 7.39 -26.43
N GLN A 169 4.01 8.35 -25.60
CA GLN A 169 3.81 8.12 -24.16
C GLN A 169 2.70 7.09 -23.93
N ARG A 170 1.57 7.21 -24.61
CA ARG A 170 0.47 6.24 -24.53
C ARG A 170 0.90 4.84 -24.94
N PHE A 171 1.71 4.71 -25.99
CA PHE A 171 2.29 3.43 -26.40
C PHE A 171 3.18 2.83 -25.29
N LYS A 172 4.08 3.62 -24.68
CA LYS A 172 4.91 3.18 -23.54
C LYS A 172 4.07 2.68 -22.35
N ILE A 173 3.05 3.45 -21.98
CA ILE A 173 2.12 3.08 -20.91
C ILE A 173 1.42 1.76 -21.25
N SER A 174 0.92 1.61 -22.46
CA SER A 174 0.27 0.38 -22.93
C SER A 174 1.20 -0.83 -22.84
N ARG A 175 2.47 -0.66 -23.23
CA ARG A 175 3.50 -1.71 -23.14
C ARG A 175 3.82 -2.08 -21.68
N TRP A 176 4.01 -1.07 -20.85
CA TRP A 176 4.30 -1.28 -19.42
C TRP A 176 3.23 -2.12 -18.73
N TYR A 177 1.97 -1.78 -18.93
CA TYR A 177 0.84 -2.41 -18.26
C TYR A 177 0.30 -3.69 -18.94
N THR A 178 1.07 -4.33 -19.83
CA THR A 178 0.65 -5.58 -20.50
C THR A 178 0.34 -6.72 -19.53
N PHE A 179 0.97 -6.74 -18.36
CA PHE A 179 0.78 -7.76 -17.32
C PHE A 179 -0.63 -7.72 -16.67
N ILE A 180 -1.37 -6.62 -16.77
CA ILE A 180 -2.72 -6.48 -16.18
C ILE A 180 -3.66 -7.58 -16.69
N LYS A 181 -3.63 -7.90 -17.97
CA LYS A 181 -4.48 -8.96 -18.55
C LYS A 181 -4.26 -10.31 -17.84
N MET A 182 -3.02 -10.63 -17.51
CA MET A 182 -2.67 -11.83 -16.74
C MET A 182 -3.23 -11.75 -15.33
N GLN A 183 -3.01 -10.61 -14.62
CA GLN A 183 -3.49 -10.43 -13.26
C GLN A 183 -5.01 -10.56 -13.16
N VAL A 184 -5.75 -9.92 -14.08
CA VAL A 184 -7.22 -10.04 -14.14
C VAL A 184 -7.65 -11.49 -14.33
N LYS A 185 -7.07 -12.21 -15.30
CA LYS A 185 -7.42 -13.60 -15.58
C LYS A 185 -7.14 -14.51 -14.39
N VAL A 186 -6.01 -14.34 -13.71
CA VAL A 186 -5.68 -15.14 -12.52
C VAL A 186 -6.58 -14.77 -11.35
N ALA A 187 -6.83 -13.49 -11.08
CA ALA A 187 -7.75 -13.06 -10.02
C ALA A 187 -9.16 -13.64 -10.23
N GLN A 188 -9.67 -13.64 -11.47
CA GLN A 188 -10.98 -14.26 -11.81
C GLN A 188 -11.02 -15.75 -11.48
N SER A 189 -9.91 -16.48 -11.60
CA SER A 189 -9.84 -17.92 -11.32
C SER A 189 -9.75 -18.28 -9.83
N LEU A 190 -9.36 -17.31 -8.97
CA LEU A 190 -9.27 -17.55 -7.53
C LEU A 190 -10.66 -17.54 -6.87
N SER A 191 -10.81 -18.34 -5.81
CA SER A 191 -12.04 -18.43 -5.03
C SER A 191 -12.05 -17.49 -3.82
N TYR A 192 -10.88 -17.11 -3.30
CA TYR A 192 -10.72 -16.28 -2.12
C TYR A 192 -9.74 -15.14 -2.38
N ILE A 193 -10.26 -13.92 -2.31
CA ILE A 193 -9.48 -12.69 -2.50
C ILE A 193 -9.64 -11.82 -1.26
N VAL A 194 -8.52 -11.44 -0.66
CA VAL A 194 -8.48 -10.45 0.42
C VAL A 194 -8.27 -9.07 -0.18
N THR A 195 -8.96 -8.08 0.34
CA THR A 195 -8.74 -6.67 0.01
C THR A 195 -8.80 -5.81 1.26
N VAL A 196 -8.32 -4.57 1.16
CA VAL A 196 -8.01 -3.74 2.33
C VAL A 196 -9.12 -2.79 2.74
N SER A 197 -10.19 -2.67 1.95
CA SER A 197 -11.37 -1.83 2.23
C SER A 197 -12.59 -2.28 1.43
N GLU A 198 -13.79 -1.94 1.89
CA GLU A 198 -15.04 -2.18 1.13
C GLU A 198 -15.06 -1.36 -0.17
N PHE A 199 -14.49 -0.15 -0.15
CA PHE A 199 -14.31 0.63 -1.36
C PHE A 199 -13.47 -0.12 -2.39
N THR A 200 -12.29 -0.59 -2.00
CA THR A 200 -11.37 -1.32 -2.89
C THR A 200 -11.97 -2.65 -3.38
N LYS A 201 -12.77 -3.33 -2.54
CA LYS A 201 -13.52 -4.53 -2.94
C LYS A 201 -14.41 -4.24 -4.14
N LYS A 202 -15.26 -3.21 -4.05
CA LYS A 202 -16.18 -2.80 -5.13
C LYS A 202 -15.42 -2.38 -6.39
N ASP A 203 -14.36 -1.60 -6.22
CA ASP A 203 -13.53 -1.10 -7.32
C ASP A 203 -12.85 -2.26 -8.07
N ILE A 204 -12.22 -3.22 -7.36
CA ILE A 204 -11.61 -4.41 -7.98
C ILE A 204 -12.68 -5.30 -8.62
N ALA A 205 -13.80 -5.55 -7.94
CA ALA A 205 -14.88 -6.38 -8.46
C ALA A 205 -15.39 -5.84 -9.80
N GLN A 206 -15.58 -4.53 -9.90
CA GLN A 206 -16.00 -3.86 -11.12
C GLN A 206 -14.91 -3.89 -12.20
N GLU A 207 -13.68 -3.45 -11.88
CA GLU A 207 -12.56 -3.33 -12.83
C GLU A 207 -12.13 -4.70 -13.41
N PHE A 208 -12.19 -5.75 -12.59
CA PHE A 208 -11.75 -7.10 -12.97
C PHE A 208 -12.91 -8.03 -13.34
N SER A 209 -14.16 -7.56 -13.24
CA SER A 209 -15.37 -8.37 -13.47
C SER A 209 -15.38 -9.65 -12.63
N ILE A 210 -15.19 -9.50 -11.31
CA ILE A 210 -15.17 -10.58 -10.33
C ILE A 210 -16.38 -10.45 -9.40
N ASP A 211 -17.02 -11.58 -9.06
CA ASP A 211 -18.12 -11.62 -8.09
C ASP A 211 -17.61 -11.15 -6.70
N GLU A 212 -18.33 -10.19 -6.12
CA GLU A 212 -18.02 -9.64 -4.80
C GLU A 212 -18.00 -10.71 -3.69
N ASN A 213 -18.70 -11.82 -3.83
CA ASN A 213 -18.73 -12.93 -2.88
C ASN A 213 -17.36 -13.61 -2.71
N LYS A 214 -16.46 -13.50 -3.68
CA LYS A 214 -15.09 -14.00 -3.60
C LYS A 214 -14.19 -13.16 -2.69
N PHE A 215 -14.60 -11.93 -2.38
CA PHE A 215 -13.79 -11.01 -1.58
C PHE A 215 -14.08 -11.12 -0.09
N ARG A 216 -13.02 -10.92 0.67
CA ARG A 216 -13.04 -10.70 2.13
C ARG A 216 -12.27 -9.42 2.41
N VAL A 217 -12.86 -8.52 3.18
CA VAL A 217 -12.19 -7.26 3.56
C VAL A 217 -11.46 -7.47 4.87
N VAL A 218 -10.15 -7.20 4.85
CA VAL A 218 -9.28 -7.20 6.03
C VAL A 218 -8.48 -5.92 6.03
N HIS A 219 -8.75 -5.03 6.98
CA HIS A 219 -8.04 -3.77 7.10
C HIS A 219 -6.58 -3.98 7.48
N ASN A 220 -5.69 -3.16 6.91
CA ASN A 220 -4.28 -3.17 7.31
C ASN A 220 -4.11 -2.72 8.76
N GLY A 221 -3.17 -3.34 9.47
CA GLY A 221 -2.71 -2.85 10.76
C GLY A 221 -1.73 -1.69 10.62
N ILE A 222 -1.50 -0.99 11.74
CA ILE A 222 -0.46 0.04 11.85
C ILE A 222 0.71 -0.48 12.71
N ASN A 223 1.92 -0.01 12.42
CA ASN A 223 3.08 -0.30 13.26
C ASN A 223 3.18 0.70 14.42
N ASN A 224 2.78 0.28 15.60
CA ASN A 224 2.82 1.10 16.82
C ASN A 224 4.24 1.36 17.36
N GLU A 225 5.29 0.72 16.80
CA GLU A 225 6.67 1.03 17.13
C GLU A 225 7.13 2.37 16.53
N TYR A 226 6.57 2.75 15.39
CA TYR A 226 6.91 3.97 14.65
C TYR A 226 5.84 5.05 14.71
N PHE A 227 4.56 4.65 14.95
CA PHE A 227 3.42 5.55 14.98
C PHE A 227 2.73 5.46 16.35
N TYR A 228 3.03 6.40 17.22
CA TYR A 228 2.50 6.49 18.58
C TYR A 228 2.36 7.96 19.00
N PRO A 229 1.46 8.28 19.95
CA PRO A 229 1.31 9.65 20.45
C PRO A 229 2.57 10.10 21.19
N ALA A 230 3.02 11.33 20.95
CA ALA A 230 4.12 11.91 21.72
C ALA A 230 3.73 12.03 23.20
N GLN A 231 4.61 11.59 24.08
CA GLN A 231 4.35 11.57 25.52
C GLN A 231 4.35 12.96 26.18
N ASN A 232 5.14 13.92 25.63
CA ASN A 232 5.25 15.29 26.18
C ASN A 232 5.59 16.27 25.05
N GLY A 233 4.68 17.15 24.71
CA GLY A 233 4.98 18.21 23.75
C GLY A 233 3.78 19.12 23.50
N THR A 234 3.95 20.43 23.73
CA THR A 234 3.09 21.44 23.11
C THR A 234 3.33 21.42 21.61
N ARG A 235 2.29 21.11 20.85
CA ARG A 235 2.34 21.20 19.39
C ARG A 235 2.48 22.68 19.00
N PRO A 236 3.39 23.01 18.06
CA PRO A 236 3.48 24.37 17.56
C PRO A 236 2.15 24.81 16.96
N ASP A 237 1.77 26.05 17.16
CA ASP A 237 0.54 26.59 16.59
C ASP A 237 0.60 26.59 15.06
N ASN A 238 -0.54 26.30 14.44
CA ASN A 238 -0.76 26.41 12.99
C ASN A 238 0.24 25.64 12.11
N SER A 239 0.70 24.49 12.60
CA SER A 239 1.58 23.59 11.85
C SER A 239 0.80 22.42 11.24
N ILE A 240 1.03 22.18 9.95
CA ILE A 240 0.41 21.09 9.17
C ILE A 240 1.46 20.07 8.80
N ILE A 241 1.09 18.79 8.83
CA ILE A 241 1.90 17.71 8.28
C ILE A 241 1.14 16.96 7.18
N VAL A 242 1.87 16.57 6.14
CA VAL A 242 1.40 15.67 5.09
C VAL A 242 2.49 14.68 4.73
N THR A 243 2.15 13.39 4.68
CA THR A 243 3.01 12.35 4.11
C THR A 243 2.60 12.15 2.66
N ASN A 244 3.48 12.47 1.72
CA ASN A 244 3.10 12.54 0.32
C ASN A 244 4.27 12.26 -0.64
N SER A 245 4.01 11.47 -1.69
CA SER A 245 4.89 11.38 -2.85
C SER A 245 4.60 12.57 -3.76
N ALA A 246 5.28 13.70 -3.52
CA ALA A 246 4.91 15.06 -3.92
C ALA A 246 4.39 15.24 -5.36
N ASP A 247 5.01 14.59 -6.35
CA ASP A 247 4.62 14.75 -7.76
C ASP A 247 3.65 13.68 -8.29
N ILE A 248 2.98 12.92 -7.41
CA ILE A 248 1.91 12.00 -7.81
C ILE A 248 0.57 12.74 -7.77
N PRO A 249 -0.08 12.99 -8.92
CA PRO A 249 -1.31 13.79 -8.97
C PRO A 249 -2.44 13.28 -8.08
N LEU A 250 -2.59 11.94 -7.99
CA LEU A 250 -3.61 11.31 -7.13
C LEU A 250 -3.44 11.60 -5.64
N LYS A 251 -2.26 12.06 -5.21
CA LYS A 251 -2.01 12.43 -3.80
C LYS A 251 -2.42 13.85 -3.45
N GLY A 252 -2.86 14.66 -4.41
CA GLY A 252 -3.57 15.93 -4.21
C GLY A 252 -2.78 17.06 -3.50
N LEU A 253 -1.45 16.95 -3.40
CA LEU A 253 -0.64 17.97 -2.72
C LEU A 253 -0.82 19.37 -3.31
N ASN A 254 -1.06 19.48 -4.62
CA ASN A 254 -1.33 20.76 -5.29
C ASN A 254 -2.52 21.50 -4.68
N TYR A 255 -3.62 20.82 -4.34
CA TYR A 255 -4.80 21.44 -3.72
C TYR A 255 -4.51 21.90 -2.29
N LEU A 256 -3.70 21.17 -1.53
CA LEU A 256 -3.26 21.62 -0.22
C LEU A 256 -2.37 22.87 -0.32
N LEU A 257 -1.45 22.95 -1.29
CA LEU A 257 -0.62 24.13 -1.51
C LEU A 257 -1.45 25.35 -1.91
N GLU A 258 -2.48 25.18 -2.74
CA GLU A 258 -3.44 26.24 -3.08
C GLU A 258 -4.22 26.70 -1.85
N ALA A 259 -4.70 25.77 -1.02
CA ALA A 259 -5.35 26.08 0.26
C ALA A 259 -4.44 26.89 1.19
N LEU A 260 -3.16 26.51 1.29
CA LEU A 260 -2.18 27.26 2.10
C LEU A 260 -1.96 28.69 1.61
N ALA A 261 -1.92 28.90 0.29
CA ALA A 261 -1.81 30.23 -0.29
C ALA A 261 -2.99 31.14 0.10
N GLU A 262 -4.18 30.57 0.29
CA GLU A 262 -5.35 31.30 0.79
C GLU A 262 -5.25 31.58 2.30
N ILE A 263 -4.88 30.58 3.10
CA ILE A 263 -4.80 30.68 4.56
C ILE A 263 -3.75 31.73 4.97
N ARG A 264 -2.56 31.71 4.34
CA ARG A 264 -1.47 32.64 4.71
C ARG A 264 -1.81 34.11 4.54
N LYS A 265 -2.82 34.45 3.73
CA LYS A 265 -3.30 35.84 3.60
C LYS A 265 -3.94 36.35 4.88
N LYS A 266 -4.40 35.49 5.77
CA LYS A 266 -5.19 35.79 6.95
C LYS A 266 -4.51 35.42 8.27
N GLN A 267 -3.69 34.39 8.27
CA GLN A 267 -3.03 33.89 9.47
C GLN A 267 -1.72 33.15 9.14
N PHE A 268 -0.87 33.03 10.16
CA PHE A 268 0.37 32.27 10.06
C PHE A 268 0.06 30.78 9.89
N VAL A 269 0.80 30.10 9.01
CA VAL A 269 0.71 28.66 8.78
C VAL A 269 2.06 28.12 8.32
N LYS A 270 2.39 26.90 8.73
CA LYS A 270 3.56 26.13 8.24
C LYS A 270 3.11 24.76 7.77
N LEU A 271 3.70 24.28 6.68
CA LEU A 271 3.53 22.93 6.17
C LEU A 271 4.85 22.17 6.21
N THR A 272 4.82 20.98 6.79
CA THR A 272 5.88 19.98 6.66
C THR A 272 5.37 18.88 5.73
N VAL A 273 6.07 18.65 4.62
CA VAL A 273 5.82 17.55 3.68
C VAL A 273 6.86 16.48 3.90
N ILE A 274 6.44 15.32 4.39
CA ILE A 274 7.30 14.13 4.41
C ILE A 274 7.33 13.56 3.00
N GLY A 275 8.42 13.84 2.29
CA GLY A 275 8.61 13.53 0.88
C GLY A 275 9.43 14.60 0.19
N GLU A 276 9.75 14.35 -1.06
CA GLU A 276 10.59 15.26 -1.87
C GLU A 276 9.95 15.47 -3.25
N PRO A 277 9.80 16.71 -3.71
CA PRO A 277 9.35 16.99 -5.06
C PRO A 277 10.46 16.68 -6.08
N LYS A 278 10.08 16.31 -7.27
CA LYS A 278 11.03 16.19 -8.39
C LYS A 278 11.60 17.56 -8.73
N LYS A 279 12.93 17.62 -8.92
CA LYS A 279 13.59 18.85 -9.40
C LYS A 279 12.92 19.33 -10.69
N LYS A 280 12.54 20.62 -10.72
CA LYS A 280 11.77 21.24 -11.80
C LYS A 280 10.41 20.57 -12.08
N GLY A 281 9.88 19.81 -11.10
CA GLY A 281 8.59 19.15 -11.13
C GLY A 281 7.40 20.11 -11.05
N ILE A 282 6.20 19.55 -11.06
CA ILE A 282 4.95 20.34 -11.01
C ILE A 282 4.83 21.03 -9.64
N ILE A 283 5.16 20.34 -8.56
CA ILE A 283 5.03 20.85 -7.19
C ILE A 283 6.02 21.98 -6.92
N GLU A 284 7.29 21.83 -7.31
CA GLU A 284 8.30 22.88 -7.14
C GLU A 284 7.90 24.16 -7.87
N LYS A 285 7.40 24.05 -9.11
CA LYS A 285 6.89 25.18 -9.89
C LYS A 285 5.65 25.81 -9.25
N LEU A 286 4.76 25.01 -8.68
CA LEU A 286 3.55 25.50 -8.02
C LEU A 286 3.90 26.28 -6.74
N VAL A 287 4.81 25.79 -5.90
CA VAL A 287 5.30 26.48 -4.71
C VAL A 287 5.87 27.85 -5.06
N ALA A 288 6.70 27.93 -6.12
CA ALA A 288 7.26 29.19 -6.61
C ALA A 288 6.17 30.14 -7.16
N LYS A 289 5.21 29.62 -7.95
CA LYS A 289 4.07 30.39 -8.50
C LYS A 289 3.21 30.98 -7.39
N LEU A 290 2.91 30.21 -6.35
CA LEU A 290 2.09 30.63 -5.22
C LEU A 290 2.87 31.49 -4.22
N LYS A 291 4.18 31.62 -4.36
CA LYS A 291 5.09 32.37 -3.46
C LYS A 291 4.98 31.92 -1.99
N ILE A 292 4.92 30.59 -1.76
CA ILE A 292 4.76 29.97 -0.43
C ILE A 292 5.99 29.17 0.04
N GLY A 293 7.12 29.34 -0.62
CA GLY A 293 8.34 28.58 -0.30
C GLY A 293 8.87 28.79 1.11
N ASP A 294 8.57 29.92 1.73
CA ASP A 294 8.95 30.27 3.10
C ASP A 294 8.13 29.54 4.19
N ILE A 295 6.97 29.00 3.84
CA ILE A 295 6.09 28.28 4.77
C ILE A 295 5.99 26.77 4.47
N VAL A 296 6.60 26.27 3.40
CA VAL A 296 6.59 24.85 3.01
C VAL A 296 7.98 24.27 3.19
N ASN A 297 8.07 23.24 4.04
CA ASN A 297 9.29 22.50 4.28
C ASN A 297 9.15 21.06 3.77
N PHE A 298 10.02 20.64 2.85
CA PHE A 298 10.13 19.25 2.37
C PHE A 298 11.25 18.55 3.15
N THR A 299 10.94 17.43 3.80
CA THR A 299 11.93 16.70 4.60
C THR A 299 12.81 15.77 3.76
N GLY A 300 12.38 15.46 2.54
CA GLY A 300 12.93 14.33 1.81
C GLY A 300 12.49 13.00 2.43
N ARG A 301 13.28 11.94 2.17
CA ARG A 301 13.07 10.64 2.80
C ARG A 301 13.56 10.71 4.26
N ILE A 302 12.72 10.29 5.19
CA ILE A 302 13.06 10.17 6.62
C ILE A 302 13.14 8.69 7.04
N ALA A 303 13.81 8.40 8.16
CA ALA A 303 13.80 7.07 8.75
C ALA A 303 12.45 6.76 9.41
N ASN A 304 12.12 5.47 9.52
CA ASN A 304 10.84 5.07 10.11
C ASN A 304 10.69 5.52 11.56
N GLU A 305 11.78 5.54 12.30
CA GLU A 305 11.87 5.94 13.71
C GLU A 305 11.55 7.43 13.93
N ASP A 306 11.71 8.25 12.89
CA ASP A 306 11.51 9.70 12.96
C ASP A 306 10.04 10.13 12.75
N PHE A 307 9.18 9.24 12.19
CA PHE A 307 7.80 9.60 11.86
C PHE A 307 7.02 10.15 13.06
N ALA A 308 7.06 9.45 14.20
CA ALA A 308 6.36 9.91 15.41
C ALA A 308 6.80 11.33 15.83
N GLY A 309 8.11 11.63 15.71
CA GLY A 309 8.67 12.95 16.01
C GLY A 309 8.18 14.06 15.08
N TYR A 310 8.00 13.75 13.79
CA TYR A 310 7.41 14.70 12.84
C TYR A 310 5.91 14.93 13.10
N TYR A 311 5.14 13.85 13.31
CA TYR A 311 3.72 13.96 13.66
C TYR A 311 3.51 14.71 14.98
N ALA A 312 4.38 14.52 15.97
CA ALA A 312 4.33 15.24 17.25
C ALA A 312 4.44 16.75 17.13
N LYS A 313 5.13 17.25 16.10
CA LYS A 313 5.33 18.68 15.80
C LYS A 313 4.22 19.27 14.94
N ALA A 314 3.13 18.56 14.69
CA ALA A 314 2.03 19.06 13.86
C ALA A 314 0.78 19.33 14.68
N THR A 315 0.14 20.47 14.44
CA THR A 315 -1.18 20.80 15.01
C THR A 315 -2.26 19.94 14.37
N ILE A 316 -2.18 19.72 13.05
CA ILE A 316 -3.11 18.91 12.26
C ILE A 316 -2.34 18.13 11.19
N ALA A 317 -2.89 16.99 10.80
CA ALA A 317 -2.46 16.24 9.62
C ALA A 317 -3.49 16.41 8.49
N VAL A 318 -3.00 16.44 7.24
CA VAL A 318 -3.86 16.52 6.05
C VAL A 318 -3.51 15.39 5.08
N VAL A 319 -4.52 14.66 4.62
CA VAL A 319 -4.40 13.65 3.55
C VAL A 319 -5.28 14.08 2.38
N PRO A 320 -4.76 14.90 1.46
CA PRO A 320 -5.54 15.56 0.42
C PRO A 320 -5.75 14.68 -0.83
N SER A 321 -5.59 13.37 -0.71
CA SER A 321 -5.58 12.42 -1.83
C SER A 321 -6.90 12.42 -2.61
N LEU A 322 -6.80 12.32 -3.93
CA LEU A 322 -7.95 12.18 -4.82
C LEU A 322 -8.44 10.72 -4.86
N TYR A 323 -7.56 9.79 -4.56
CA TYR A 323 -7.85 8.36 -4.49
C TYR A 323 -6.87 7.66 -3.55
N GLU A 324 -7.42 6.82 -2.67
CA GLU A 324 -6.66 5.88 -1.82
C GLU A 324 -7.36 4.53 -1.81
N GLY A 325 -6.60 3.45 -2.01
CA GLY A 325 -7.14 2.09 -1.82
C GLY A 325 -7.38 1.76 -0.34
N PHE A 326 -6.58 2.37 0.56
CA PHE A 326 -6.75 2.25 2.00
C PHE A 326 -6.52 3.60 2.70
N GLY A 327 -5.36 4.23 2.50
CA GLY A 327 -5.02 5.50 3.14
C GLY A 327 -4.15 5.32 4.38
N ILE A 328 -3.05 4.58 4.25
CA ILE A 328 -2.08 4.39 5.34
C ILE A 328 -1.70 5.70 6.03
N PRO A 329 -1.43 6.83 5.32
CA PRO A 329 -1.10 8.10 5.99
C PRO A 329 -2.19 8.62 6.93
N ALA A 330 -3.46 8.33 6.66
CA ALA A 330 -4.55 8.70 7.55
C ALA A 330 -4.51 7.89 8.86
N VAL A 331 -4.25 6.60 8.76
CA VAL A 331 -4.09 5.72 9.94
C VAL A 331 -2.85 6.10 10.74
N GLU A 332 -1.74 6.45 10.10
CA GLU A 332 -0.50 6.93 10.73
C GLU A 332 -0.75 8.20 11.55
N ALA A 333 -1.42 9.19 10.97
CA ALA A 333 -1.77 10.44 11.65
C ALA A 333 -2.66 10.19 12.87
N MET A 334 -3.70 9.35 12.72
CA MET A 334 -4.58 8.96 13.82
C MET A 334 -3.82 8.20 14.92
N ALA A 335 -2.90 7.29 14.56
CA ALA A 335 -2.07 6.54 15.50
C ALA A 335 -1.14 7.46 16.33
N CYS A 336 -0.67 8.56 15.72
CA CYS A 336 0.11 9.59 16.40
C CYS A 336 -0.77 10.60 17.19
N GLY A 337 -2.08 10.39 17.25
CA GLY A 337 -3.02 11.29 17.94
C GLY A 337 -3.04 12.69 17.33
N VAL A 338 -2.85 12.84 16.03
CA VAL A 338 -2.91 14.11 15.32
C VAL A 338 -4.31 14.29 14.73
N PRO A 339 -5.01 15.40 14.99
CA PRO A 339 -6.29 15.69 14.35
C PRO A 339 -6.14 15.63 12.82
N LEU A 340 -7.06 14.94 12.16
CA LEU A 340 -6.94 14.61 10.75
C LEU A 340 -8.00 15.34 9.90
N ILE A 341 -7.54 15.92 8.79
CA ILE A 341 -8.39 16.34 7.68
C ILE A 341 -8.06 15.46 6.48
N THR A 342 -9.07 14.91 5.83
CA THR A 342 -8.91 14.12 4.62
C THR A 342 -9.96 14.45 3.59
N THR A 343 -9.82 13.88 2.39
CA THR A 343 -10.85 13.97 1.34
C THR A 343 -11.77 12.74 1.38
N SER A 344 -12.86 12.80 0.61
CA SER A 344 -13.70 11.64 0.34
C SER A 344 -13.14 10.74 -0.79
N GLY A 345 -11.85 10.83 -1.10
CA GLY A 345 -11.19 10.08 -2.18
C GLY A 345 -10.95 8.61 -1.84
N GLY A 346 -11.65 7.71 -2.52
CA GLY A 346 -11.47 6.27 -2.35
C GLY A 346 -11.93 5.74 -1.00
N ALA A 347 -11.09 4.96 -0.32
CA ALA A 347 -11.39 4.34 0.97
C ALA A 347 -11.26 5.30 2.18
N LEU A 348 -10.83 6.55 2.00
CA LEU A 348 -10.59 7.47 3.11
C LEU A 348 -11.81 7.67 4.03
N PRO A 349 -13.06 7.82 3.54
CA PRO A 349 -14.23 7.90 4.41
C PRO A 349 -14.44 6.66 5.28
N GLU A 350 -14.22 5.47 4.71
CA GLU A 350 -14.31 4.20 5.43
C GLU A 350 -13.23 4.10 6.51
N VAL A 351 -12.00 4.49 6.18
CA VAL A 351 -10.86 4.42 7.09
C VAL A 351 -10.96 5.42 8.22
N VAL A 352 -11.36 6.64 7.94
CA VAL A 352 -11.40 7.74 8.93
C VAL A 352 -12.69 7.69 9.76
N GLY A 353 -13.84 7.38 9.14
CA GLY A 353 -15.14 7.45 9.83
C GLY A 353 -15.35 8.83 10.46
N ASP A 354 -15.79 8.84 11.72
CA ASP A 354 -16.03 10.08 12.48
C ASP A 354 -14.79 10.64 13.19
N ALA A 355 -13.60 10.06 12.92
CA ALA A 355 -12.35 10.43 13.60
C ALA A 355 -11.56 11.55 12.93
N GLY A 356 -12.15 12.24 11.97
CA GLY A 356 -11.53 13.35 11.25
C GLY A 356 -12.53 14.16 10.45
N ILE A 357 -12.07 15.27 9.84
CA ILE A 357 -12.90 16.06 8.92
C ILE A 357 -12.69 15.53 7.51
N ILE A 358 -13.78 15.25 6.80
CA ILE A 358 -13.78 14.78 5.42
C ILE A 358 -14.32 15.89 4.51
N VAL A 359 -13.52 16.26 3.50
CA VAL A 359 -13.88 17.28 2.51
C VAL A 359 -13.95 16.68 1.09
N PRO A 360 -14.57 17.33 0.11
CA PRO A 360 -14.52 16.90 -1.27
C PRO A 360 -13.07 16.81 -1.80
N PRO A 361 -12.73 15.83 -2.65
CA PRO A 361 -11.44 15.79 -3.32
C PRO A 361 -11.32 16.91 -4.35
N ALA A 362 -10.09 17.35 -4.63
CA ALA A 362 -9.77 18.43 -5.55
C ALA A 362 -10.39 19.80 -5.19
N ASP A 363 -10.71 20.03 -3.93
CA ASP A 363 -11.31 21.28 -3.44
C ASP A 363 -10.37 21.98 -2.43
N ALA A 364 -9.56 22.92 -2.95
CA ALA A 364 -8.64 23.71 -2.14
C ALA A 364 -9.38 24.64 -1.14
N SER A 365 -10.57 25.14 -1.49
CA SER A 365 -11.37 26.01 -0.63
C SER A 365 -11.93 25.25 0.57
N ALA A 366 -12.48 24.05 0.34
CA ALA A 366 -12.94 23.18 1.42
C ALA A 366 -11.80 22.76 2.35
N LEU A 367 -10.61 22.45 1.80
CA LEU A 367 -9.40 22.20 2.60
C LEU A 367 -9.02 23.40 3.44
N ALA A 368 -8.99 24.61 2.86
CA ALA A 368 -8.67 25.84 3.58
C ALA A 368 -9.66 26.12 4.71
N GLY A 369 -10.95 25.91 4.47
CA GLY A 369 -12.01 26.05 5.47
C GLY A 369 -11.83 25.08 6.64
N ALA A 370 -11.63 23.79 6.37
CA ALA A 370 -11.44 22.76 7.39
C ALA A 370 -10.16 22.99 8.21
N ILE A 371 -9.05 23.40 7.57
CA ILE A 371 -7.80 23.74 8.23
C ILE A 371 -8.01 24.94 9.18
N THR A 372 -8.61 26.01 8.67
CA THR A 372 -8.89 27.22 9.46
C THR A 372 -9.82 26.92 10.64
N TYR A 373 -10.83 26.07 10.42
CA TYR A 373 -11.74 25.61 11.47
C TYR A 373 -10.99 24.92 12.60
N LEU A 374 -10.15 23.92 12.29
CA LEU A 374 -9.40 23.23 13.33
C LEU A 374 -8.35 24.11 14.01
N PHE A 375 -7.73 25.05 13.32
CA PHE A 375 -6.82 25.99 13.97
C PHE A 375 -7.51 26.85 15.03
N ASN A 376 -8.74 27.28 14.76
CA ASN A 376 -9.51 28.15 15.65
C ASN A 376 -10.30 27.39 16.73
N ASN A 377 -10.38 26.05 16.67
CA ASN A 377 -11.18 25.25 17.59
C ASN A 377 -10.32 24.17 18.29
N PRO A 378 -9.59 24.52 19.38
CA PRO A 378 -8.72 23.57 20.10
C PRO A 378 -9.43 22.35 20.67
N ASP A 379 -10.68 22.51 21.08
CA ASP A 379 -11.45 21.39 21.67
C ASP A 379 -11.89 20.38 20.61
N GLU A 380 -12.23 20.83 19.40
CA GLU A 380 -12.46 19.92 18.28
C GLU A 380 -11.18 19.18 17.88
N ARG A 381 -10.02 19.83 17.93
CA ARG A 381 -8.73 19.14 17.73
C ARG A 381 -8.53 18.00 18.73
N LYS A 382 -8.78 18.25 20.03
CA LYS A 382 -8.67 17.21 21.08
C LYS A 382 -9.65 16.07 20.85
N LYS A 383 -10.88 16.39 20.47
CA LYS A 383 -11.93 15.41 20.16
C LYS A 383 -11.52 14.50 19.00
N TYR A 384 -11.08 15.04 17.86
CA TYR A 384 -10.64 14.26 16.72
C TYR A 384 -9.36 13.46 16.99
N ALA A 385 -8.40 14.03 17.73
CA ALA A 385 -7.21 13.30 18.15
C ALA A 385 -7.54 12.07 19.01
N LYS A 386 -8.45 12.19 19.97
CA LYS A 386 -8.93 11.10 20.80
C LYS A 386 -9.68 10.05 19.99
N ALA A 387 -10.63 10.48 19.15
CA ALA A 387 -11.39 9.57 18.29
C ALA A 387 -10.49 8.80 17.33
N GLY A 388 -9.46 9.45 16.76
CA GLY A 388 -8.46 8.80 15.91
C GLY A 388 -7.71 7.68 16.63
N LEU A 389 -7.22 7.93 17.85
CA LEU A 389 -6.54 6.92 18.67
C LEU A 389 -7.43 5.74 19.01
N GLU A 390 -8.67 5.98 19.39
CA GLU A 390 -9.65 4.93 19.71
C GLU A 390 -9.95 4.07 18.48
N ARG A 391 -10.13 4.71 17.32
CA ARG A 391 -10.38 4.03 16.06
C ARG A 391 -9.21 3.14 15.65
N VAL A 392 -7.98 3.65 15.72
CA VAL A 392 -6.78 2.86 15.41
C VAL A 392 -6.68 1.62 16.30
N LYS A 393 -6.86 1.77 17.60
CA LYS A 393 -6.80 0.65 18.56
C LYS A 393 -7.85 -0.42 18.28
N SER A 394 -9.06 -0.03 17.89
CA SER A 394 -10.19 -0.95 17.69
C SER A 394 -10.20 -1.62 16.32
N VAL A 395 -9.67 -0.95 15.28
CA VAL A 395 -9.83 -1.39 13.88
C VAL A 395 -8.51 -1.80 13.24
N PHE A 396 -7.43 -1.02 13.41
CA PHE A 396 -6.22 -1.12 12.57
C PHE A 396 -5.06 -1.77 13.32
N SER A 397 -5.20 -3.04 13.71
CA SER A 397 -4.14 -3.78 14.37
C SER A 397 -3.71 -5.02 13.58
N TRP A 398 -2.40 -5.28 13.49
CA TRP A 398 -1.87 -6.44 12.79
C TRP A 398 -2.29 -7.78 13.41
N PRO A 399 -2.37 -7.94 14.76
CA PRO A 399 -2.91 -9.16 15.37
C PRO A 399 -4.35 -9.46 14.93
N LYS A 400 -5.22 -8.42 14.86
CA LYS A 400 -6.60 -8.57 14.38
C LYS A 400 -6.63 -8.94 12.90
N ALA A 401 -5.89 -8.23 12.06
CA ALA A 401 -5.79 -8.53 10.64
C ALA A 401 -5.29 -9.96 10.38
N ALA A 402 -4.28 -10.41 11.12
CA ALA A 402 -3.76 -11.76 11.01
C ALA A 402 -4.81 -12.82 11.42
N GLN A 403 -5.59 -12.57 12.48
CA GLN A 403 -6.66 -13.49 12.89
C GLN A 403 -7.75 -13.59 11.82
N GLU A 404 -8.20 -12.46 11.26
CA GLU A 404 -9.19 -12.43 10.16
C GLU A 404 -8.67 -13.15 8.92
N VAL A 405 -7.39 -12.98 8.58
CA VAL A 405 -6.75 -13.69 7.47
C VAL A 405 -6.66 -15.21 7.74
N VAL A 406 -6.37 -15.62 8.97
CA VAL A 406 -6.37 -17.05 9.36
C VAL A 406 -7.74 -17.68 9.19
N ASP A 407 -8.81 -16.96 9.52
CA ASP A 407 -10.18 -17.47 9.33
C ASP A 407 -10.47 -17.68 7.83
N ILE A 408 -10.04 -16.76 6.97
CA ILE A 408 -10.13 -16.90 5.51
C ILE A 408 -9.28 -18.07 4.99
N TYR A 409 -8.09 -18.30 5.55
CA TYR A 409 -7.28 -19.46 5.19
C TYR A 409 -8.00 -20.78 5.49
N ARG A 410 -8.68 -20.86 6.63
CA ARG A 410 -9.47 -22.06 6.98
C ARG A 410 -10.65 -22.26 6.03
N GLU A 411 -11.36 -21.19 5.66
CA GLU A 411 -12.39 -21.26 4.61
C GLU A 411 -11.82 -21.79 3.29
N ALA A 412 -10.65 -21.30 2.88
CA ALA A 412 -10.00 -21.72 1.64
C ALA A 412 -9.54 -23.20 1.67
N ILE A 413 -8.98 -23.64 2.80
CA ILE A 413 -8.59 -25.05 3.01
C ILE A 413 -9.80 -25.97 2.95
N ASP A 414 -10.90 -25.62 3.64
CA ASP A 414 -12.13 -26.42 3.63
C ASP A 414 -12.80 -26.42 2.27
N GLY A 415 -12.77 -25.31 1.55
CA GLY A 415 -13.26 -25.21 0.18
C GLY A 415 -12.48 -26.10 -0.79
N HIS A 416 -11.15 -26.11 -0.69
CA HIS A 416 -10.28 -26.92 -1.54
C HIS A 416 -10.49 -28.44 -1.33
N ARG A 417 -10.64 -28.87 -0.05
CA ARG A 417 -10.90 -30.28 0.29
C ARG A 417 -12.25 -30.82 -0.23
N ARG A 418 -13.19 -29.96 -0.53
CA ARG A 418 -14.50 -30.37 -1.09
C ARG A 418 -14.46 -30.53 -2.60
N LEU A 419 -13.46 -29.97 -3.27
CA LEU A 419 -13.28 -30.01 -4.72
C LEU A 419 -12.26 -31.08 -5.17
N SER A 420 -11.36 -31.50 -4.27
CA SER A 420 -10.43 -32.64 -4.45
C SER A 420 -11.04 -33.94 -3.98
#